data_e9b9929395270be868e72f6b84f90dfe
#
_entry.id   e9b9929395270be868e72f6b84f90dfe
#
_cell.length_a   1.000
_cell.length_b   1.000
_cell.length_c   1.000
_cell.angle_alpha   90.00
_cell.angle_beta   90.00
_cell.angle_gamma   90.00
#
_symmetry.space_group_name_H-M   'P 1'
#
loop_
_entity.id
_entity.type
_entity.pdbx_description
1 polymer ?
#
loop_
_entity_poly.entity_id
_entity_poly.type
_entity_poly.pdbx_seq_one_letter_code
_entity_poly.pdbx_strand_id
1 'polypeptide(L)'
;MPFPSQPPLRRVFVAVFVLSALLATAVPVSAQGFGLGARFAWIKQDVDVDDDSVRFLGLHMRAMGGRSGFELSFDRHTESFKLINEKVVETPIQASLLVRLAQGGFAPYLLGGPGWYRRTVEPIDGPEDSGESTTEFGWHAGGGLEILAGRHFGIHGDYRYTFLGGDDDEEDEGFIGGLLPGHKGSMWTLGATFYF
;
A
#
# COMPACT_ATOMS: atom_id res chain seq x y z
N MET A 1 -36.04 13.25 -23.14
CA MET A 1 -35.16 14.00 -22.22
C MET A 1 -34.63 13.01 -21.22
N PRO A 2 -33.36 12.65 -21.24
CA PRO A 2 -32.80 11.73 -20.23
C PRO A 2 -32.52 12.51 -18.92
N PHE A 3 -32.89 11.92 -17.80
CA PHE A 3 -32.60 12.46 -16.47
C PHE A 3 -31.08 12.47 -16.21
N PRO A 4 -30.54 13.54 -15.59
CA PRO A 4 -29.12 13.60 -15.26
C PRO A 4 -28.79 12.54 -14.20
N SER A 5 -27.73 11.78 -14.46
CA SER A 5 -27.17 10.81 -13.54
C SER A 5 -26.72 11.51 -12.24
N GLN A 6 -27.24 11.05 -11.11
CA GLN A 6 -26.88 11.58 -9.80
C GLN A 6 -25.39 11.36 -9.51
N PRO A 7 -24.69 12.33 -8.93
CA PRO A 7 -23.25 12.27 -8.69
C PRO A 7 -22.89 11.25 -7.60
N PRO A 8 -21.62 10.82 -7.52
CA PRO A 8 -21.13 9.73 -6.67
C PRO A 8 -21.10 10.04 -5.16
N LEU A 9 -21.79 11.07 -4.71
CA LEU A 9 -21.88 11.48 -3.29
C LEU A 9 -22.23 10.32 -2.34
N ARG A 10 -23.09 9.39 -2.76
CA ARG A 10 -23.47 8.23 -1.94
C ARG A 10 -22.30 7.28 -1.66
N ARG A 11 -21.38 7.10 -2.62
CA ARG A 11 -20.19 6.25 -2.46
C ARG A 11 -19.18 6.90 -1.52
N VAL A 12 -19.02 8.22 -1.60
CA VAL A 12 -18.14 8.98 -0.70
C VAL A 12 -18.68 8.95 0.74
N PHE A 13 -20.00 9.11 0.94
CA PHE A 13 -20.63 9.01 2.27
C PHE A 13 -20.49 7.62 2.88
N VAL A 14 -20.63 6.56 2.08
CA VAL A 14 -20.46 5.18 2.57
C VAL A 14 -18.99 4.95 2.95
N ALA A 15 -18.03 5.39 2.15
CA ALA A 15 -16.62 5.25 2.45
C ALA A 15 -16.22 6.04 3.72
N VAL A 16 -16.70 7.27 3.86
CA VAL A 16 -16.47 8.09 5.06
C VAL A 16 -17.15 7.48 6.28
N PHE A 17 -18.36 6.93 6.15
CA PHE A 17 -19.07 6.29 7.26
C PHE A 17 -18.40 4.98 7.69
N VAL A 18 -17.92 4.16 6.75
CA VAL A 18 -17.15 2.94 7.05
C VAL A 18 -15.83 3.28 7.70
N LEU A 19 -15.13 4.29 7.23
CA LEU A 19 -13.88 4.77 7.84
C LEU A 19 -14.13 5.33 9.24
N SER A 20 -15.21 6.08 9.44
CA SER A 20 -15.59 6.63 10.75
C SER A 20 -16.04 5.51 11.71
N ALA A 21 -16.74 4.49 11.24
CA ALA A 21 -17.11 3.33 12.04
C ALA A 21 -15.90 2.49 12.46
N LEU A 22 -14.91 2.33 11.56
CA LEU A 22 -13.63 1.70 11.87
C LEU A 22 -12.81 2.50 12.90
N LEU A 23 -12.87 3.83 12.85
CA LEU A 23 -12.24 4.72 13.83
C LEU A 23 -13.01 4.74 15.19
N ALA A 24 -14.32 4.59 15.16
CA ALA A 24 -15.16 4.58 16.38
C ALA A 24 -15.09 3.26 17.16
N THR A 25 -14.70 2.17 16.53
CA THR A 25 -14.37 0.89 17.20
C THR A 25 -12.94 0.84 17.71
N ALA A 26 -12.19 1.93 17.64
CA ALA A 26 -10.93 2.09 18.35
C ALA A 26 -11.21 2.00 19.86
N VAL A 27 -11.35 0.77 20.37
CA VAL A 27 -11.15 0.44 21.77
C VAL A 27 -9.91 1.22 22.21
N PRO A 28 -9.86 1.84 23.40
CA PRO A 28 -8.66 2.49 23.90
C PRO A 28 -7.56 1.43 23.93
N VAL A 29 -6.84 1.35 22.86
CA VAL A 29 -5.61 0.59 22.74
C VAL A 29 -4.68 1.29 23.71
N SER A 30 -4.45 0.70 24.86
CA SER A 30 -3.27 1.04 25.66
C SER A 30 -2.12 0.92 24.68
N ALA A 31 -1.64 2.08 24.24
CA ALA A 31 -0.72 2.20 23.12
C ALA A 31 0.60 1.50 23.49
N GLN A 32 0.65 0.21 23.30
CA GLN A 32 1.88 -0.58 23.46
C GLN A 32 2.69 -0.54 22.16
N GLY A 33 2.73 0.61 21.50
CA GLY A 33 3.62 0.75 20.41
C GLY A 33 3.07 1.56 19.23
N PHE A 34 3.10 2.85 19.34
CA PHE A 34 3.22 3.70 18.16
C PHE A 34 4.68 3.66 17.72
N GLY A 35 4.92 3.41 16.45
CA GLY A 35 6.25 3.31 15.89
C GLY A 35 6.37 4.03 14.56
N LEU A 36 7.55 4.57 14.33
CA LEU A 36 7.96 5.15 13.04
C LEU A 36 9.13 4.35 12.50
N GLY A 37 9.17 4.16 11.19
CA GLY A 37 10.23 3.39 10.57
C GLY A 37 10.51 3.76 9.14
N ALA A 38 11.61 3.18 8.63
CA ALA A 38 11.98 3.22 7.24
C ALA A 38 11.99 1.81 6.67
N ARG A 39 11.73 1.70 5.36
CA ARG A 39 11.72 0.42 4.66
C ARG A 39 12.26 0.52 3.25
N PHE A 40 12.82 -0.55 2.78
CA PHE A 40 13.07 -0.83 1.38
C PHE A 40 11.97 -1.74 0.86
N ALA A 41 11.53 -1.50 -0.37
CA ALA A 41 10.59 -2.37 -1.04
C ALA A 41 11.09 -2.73 -2.43
N TRP A 42 10.79 -3.95 -2.86
CA TRP A 42 11.05 -4.47 -4.20
C TRP A 42 9.72 -4.88 -4.79
N ILE A 43 9.31 -4.22 -5.86
CA ILE A 43 8.08 -4.53 -6.57
C ILE A 43 8.44 -5.28 -7.84
N LYS A 44 7.84 -6.44 -8.03
CA LYS A 44 7.87 -7.20 -9.27
C LYS A 44 6.49 -7.12 -9.89
N GLN A 45 6.42 -6.56 -11.10
CA GLN A 45 5.20 -6.55 -11.89
C GLN A 45 5.12 -7.88 -12.64
N ASP A 46 3.92 -8.48 -12.65
CA ASP A 46 3.67 -9.81 -13.24
C ASP A 46 3.40 -9.68 -14.74
N VAL A 47 4.25 -8.92 -15.45
CA VAL A 47 4.21 -8.80 -16.91
C VAL A 47 5.44 -9.53 -17.48
N ASP A 48 5.23 -10.41 -18.41
CA ASP A 48 6.16 -11.39 -19.01
C ASP A 48 7.42 -10.81 -19.71
N VAL A 49 7.90 -9.64 -19.35
CA VAL A 49 9.07 -9.01 -19.97
C VAL A 49 10.05 -8.55 -18.92
N ASP A 50 11.16 -9.26 -18.84
CA ASP A 50 12.37 -9.01 -18.05
C ASP A 50 12.20 -8.91 -16.52
N ASP A 51 13.02 -9.70 -15.82
CA ASP A 51 13.06 -9.97 -14.38
C ASP A 51 13.53 -8.77 -13.51
N ASP A 52 13.23 -7.54 -13.93
CA ASP A 52 13.68 -6.33 -13.25
C ASP A 52 12.72 -5.92 -12.11
N SER A 53 13.14 -6.21 -10.88
CA SER A 53 12.48 -5.69 -9.69
C SER A 53 12.81 -4.21 -9.47
N VAL A 54 11.80 -3.39 -9.36
CA VAL A 54 11.93 -1.95 -9.07
C VAL A 54 12.10 -1.75 -7.55
N ARG A 55 13.09 -0.93 -7.15
CA ARG A 55 13.43 -0.67 -5.74
C ARG A 55 12.83 0.65 -5.28
N PHE A 56 12.15 0.60 -4.15
CA PHE A 56 11.55 1.75 -3.48
C PHE A 56 12.22 1.99 -2.13
N LEU A 57 12.34 3.25 -1.76
CA LEU A 57 12.65 3.67 -0.39
C LEU A 57 11.40 4.28 0.21
N GLY A 58 11.05 3.87 1.42
CA GLY A 58 9.82 4.32 2.05
C GLY A 58 9.93 4.58 3.54
N LEU A 59 8.90 5.24 4.03
CA LEU A 59 8.65 5.47 5.45
C LEU A 59 7.33 4.78 5.82
N HIS A 60 7.23 4.36 7.06
CA HIS A 60 5.98 3.81 7.58
C HIS A 60 5.77 4.22 9.04
N MET A 61 4.50 4.26 9.42
CA MET A 61 4.08 4.36 10.80
C MET A 61 3.23 3.15 11.17
N ARG A 62 3.43 2.62 12.37
CA ARG A 62 2.68 1.50 12.92
C ARG A 62 2.05 1.89 14.25
N ALA A 63 0.80 1.50 14.46
CA ALA A 63 0.13 1.58 15.75
C ALA A 63 -0.31 0.16 16.13
N MET A 64 0.32 -0.42 17.16
CA MET A 64 0.07 -1.80 17.58
C MET A 64 -0.66 -1.83 18.91
N GLY A 65 -1.74 -2.61 19.00
CA GLY A 65 -2.49 -2.87 20.22
C GLY A 65 -2.62 -4.37 20.45
N GLY A 66 -1.79 -4.91 21.31
CA GLY A 66 -1.77 -6.35 21.54
C GLY A 66 -1.37 -7.12 20.27
N ARG A 67 -2.32 -7.90 19.72
CA ARG A 67 -2.09 -8.70 18.50
C ARG A 67 -2.43 -7.97 17.21
N SER A 68 -3.27 -6.95 17.24
CA SER A 68 -3.70 -6.22 16.05
C SER A 68 -3.06 -4.84 15.99
N GLY A 69 -2.94 -4.31 14.80
CA GLY A 69 -2.38 -2.99 14.59
C GLY A 69 -2.72 -2.46 13.21
N PHE A 70 -2.28 -1.25 13.00
CA PHE A 70 -2.46 -0.53 11.75
C PHE A 70 -1.10 -0.02 11.27
N GLU A 71 -0.86 -0.10 9.97
CA GLU A 71 0.31 0.48 9.31
C GLU A 71 -0.15 1.43 8.21
N LEU A 72 0.47 2.59 8.16
CA LEU A 72 0.43 3.47 7.00
C LEU A 72 1.84 3.58 6.45
N SER A 73 2.00 3.36 5.16
CA SER A 73 3.29 3.43 4.50
C SER A 73 3.24 4.29 3.25
N PHE A 74 4.37 4.91 2.98
CA PHE A 74 4.63 5.77 1.85
C PHE A 74 5.97 5.36 1.26
N ASP A 75 5.98 4.92 0.00
CA ASP A 75 7.20 4.54 -0.71
C ASP A 75 7.41 5.44 -1.92
N ARG A 76 8.64 5.55 -2.35
CA ARG A 76 8.99 6.33 -3.54
C ARG A 76 10.09 5.64 -4.35
N HIS A 77 9.85 5.59 -5.65
CA HIS A 77 10.84 5.24 -6.66
C HIS A 77 10.96 6.37 -7.67
N THR A 78 12.16 6.57 -8.19
CA THR A 78 12.39 7.56 -9.25
C THR A 78 13.37 6.97 -10.24
N GLU A 79 12.98 6.91 -11.50
CA GLU A 79 13.79 6.47 -12.61
C GLU A 79 13.86 7.54 -13.69
N SER A 80 15.05 7.74 -14.27
CA SER A 80 15.29 8.79 -15.27
C SER A 80 15.78 8.18 -16.57
N PHE A 81 15.02 8.37 -17.62
CA PHE A 81 15.29 7.90 -18.98
C PHE A 81 15.86 9.05 -19.81
N LYS A 82 17.19 9.28 -19.71
CA LYS A 82 17.87 10.42 -20.35
C LYS A 82 17.75 10.44 -21.87
N LEU A 83 17.62 9.27 -22.51
CA LEU A 83 17.51 9.16 -23.98
C LEU A 83 16.20 9.74 -24.53
N ILE A 84 15.14 9.69 -23.78
CA ILE A 84 13.82 10.20 -24.15
C ILE A 84 13.41 11.43 -23.34
N ASN A 85 14.33 11.94 -22.51
CA ASN A 85 14.13 13.11 -21.64
C ASN A 85 12.93 12.96 -20.68
N GLU A 86 12.69 11.74 -20.16
CA GLU A 86 11.60 11.44 -19.25
C GLU A 86 12.10 10.95 -17.89
N LYS A 87 11.38 11.35 -16.84
CA LYS A 87 11.55 10.89 -15.46
C LYS A 87 10.26 10.31 -14.98
N VAL A 88 10.28 9.07 -14.52
CA VAL A 88 9.13 8.38 -13.92
C VAL A 88 9.28 8.38 -12.41
N VAL A 89 8.24 8.87 -11.73
CA VAL A 89 8.15 8.87 -10.26
C VAL A 89 6.97 8.01 -9.86
N GLU A 90 7.21 6.98 -9.09
CA GLU A 90 6.19 6.09 -8.54
C GLU A 90 6.09 6.30 -7.03
N THR A 91 4.86 6.46 -6.55
CA THR A 91 4.61 6.78 -5.15
C THR A 91 3.42 5.97 -4.63
N PRO A 92 3.62 4.70 -4.24
CA PRO A 92 2.59 3.92 -3.58
C PRO A 92 2.38 4.39 -2.13
N ILE A 93 1.11 4.52 -1.76
CA ILE A 93 0.65 4.78 -0.39
C ILE A 93 -0.25 3.61 0.00
N GLN A 94 0.06 2.93 1.11
CA GLN A 94 -0.69 1.76 1.55
C GLN A 94 -1.14 1.92 3.00
N ALA A 95 -2.38 1.54 3.28
CA ALA A 95 -2.93 1.44 4.63
C ALA A 95 -3.24 -0.04 4.91
N SER A 96 -2.64 -0.60 5.96
CA SER A 96 -2.73 -2.03 6.27
C SER A 96 -3.24 -2.27 7.68
N LEU A 97 -4.17 -3.20 7.84
CA LEU A 97 -4.44 -3.85 9.11
C LEU A 97 -3.40 -4.97 9.30
N LEU A 98 -2.78 -5.03 10.48
CA LEU A 98 -1.84 -6.09 10.84
C LEU A 98 -2.42 -6.97 11.94
N VAL A 99 -2.19 -8.28 11.83
CA VAL A 99 -2.55 -9.25 12.88
C VAL A 99 -1.34 -10.12 13.17
N ARG A 100 -0.74 -9.97 14.36
CA ARG A 100 0.35 -10.84 14.84
C ARG A 100 -0.21 -12.20 15.23
N LEU A 101 0.37 -13.24 14.68
CA LEU A 101 0.01 -14.64 14.97
C LEU A 101 0.64 -15.13 16.26
N ALA A 102 1.79 -14.56 16.63
CA ALA A 102 2.48 -14.82 17.90
C ALA A 102 2.88 -13.50 18.57
N GLN A 103 3.05 -13.54 19.88
CA GLN A 103 3.57 -12.44 20.71
C GLN A 103 4.96 -12.82 21.22
N GLY A 104 5.85 -11.83 21.27
CA GLY A 104 7.22 -12.03 21.74
C GLY A 104 8.25 -11.40 20.82
N GLY A 105 9.52 -11.77 21.00
CA GLY A 105 10.62 -11.23 20.19
C GLY A 105 10.59 -11.65 18.72
N PHE A 106 9.82 -12.69 18.39
CA PHE A 106 9.61 -13.20 17.05
C PHE A 106 8.10 -13.24 16.78
N ALA A 107 7.62 -12.35 15.93
CA ALA A 107 6.20 -12.11 15.69
C ALA A 107 5.85 -12.24 14.19
N PRO A 108 5.47 -13.44 13.73
CA PRO A 108 4.85 -13.57 12.41
C PRO A 108 3.51 -12.84 12.39
N TYR A 109 3.19 -12.22 11.25
CA TYR A 109 1.96 -11.45 11.09
C TYR A 109 1.35 -11.61 9.70
N LEU A 110 0.06 -11.37 9.63
CA LEU A 110 -0.68 -11.15 8.39
C LEU A 110 -0.99 -9.66 8.27
N LEU A 111 -1.09 -9.20 7.06
CA LEU A 111 -1.48 -7.83 6.76
C LEU A 111 -2.38 -7.74 5.53
N GLY A 112 -3.15 -6.66 5.44
CA GLY A 112 -3.95 -6.38 4.26
C GLY A 112 -4.71 -5.07 4.38
N GLY A 113 -5.04 -4.50 3.23
CA GLY A 113 -5.78 -3.24 3.17
C GLY A 113 -5.72 -2.54 1.81
N PRO A 114 -6.26 -1.33 1.74
CA PRO A 114 -6.26 -0.51 0.52
C PRO A 114 -4.88 0.11 0.23
N GLY A 115 -4.67 0.44 -1.04
CA GLY A 115 -3.50 1.16 -1.51
C GLY A 115 -3.84 2.10 -2.66
N TRP A 116 -3.08 3.18 -2.77
CA TRP A 116 -3.12 4.14 -3.86
C TRP A 116 -1.75 4.16 -4.51
N TYR A 117 -1.72 3.88 -5.79
CA TYR A 117 -0.50 3.72 -6.58
C TYR A 117 -0.43 4.85 -7.59
N ARG A 118 0.33 5.88 -7.25
CA ARG A 118 0.51 7.05 -8.12
C ARG A 118 1.77 6.90 -8.95
N ARG A 119 1.61 7.06 -10.26
CA ARG A 119 2.70 7.15 -11.23
C ARG A 119 2.66 8.51 -11.91
N THR A 120 3.79 9.21 -11.96
CA THR A 120 3.93 10.50 -12.62
C THR A 120 5.07 10.41 -13.62
N VAL A 121 4.83 10.82 -14.87
CA VAL A 121 5.83 10.92 -15.93
C VAL A 121 6.09 12.39 -16.19
N GLU A 122 7.32 12.85 -15.97
CA GLU A 122 7.72 14.24 -16.10
C GLU A 122 8.90 14.38 -17.08
N PRO A 123 8.98 15.46 -17.89
CA PRO A 123 10.19 15.76 -18.66
C PRO A 123 11.33 16.16 -17.70
N ILE A 124 12.56 15.68 -17.96
CA ILE A 124 13.73 15.97 -17.10
C ILE A 124 14.06 17.47 -17.12
N ASP A 125 13.97 18.12 -18.30
CA ASP A 125 14.32 19.52 -18.51
C ASP A 125 13.09 20.46 -18.52
N GLY A 126 11.91 20.00 -18.09
CA GLY A 126 10.67 20.77 -18.04
C GLY A 126 10.34 21.35 -16.67
N PRO A 127 9.30 22.19 -16.55
CA PRO A 127 8.75 22.61 -15.26
C PRO A 127 8.31 21.39 -14.45
N GLU A 128 8.53 21.39 -13.11
CA GLU A 128 8.21 20.27 -12.23
C GLU A 128 6.73 19.84 -12.21
N ASP A 129 5.81 20.70 -12.70
CA ASP A 129 4.36 20.44 -12.75
C ASP A 129 3.84 20.09 -14.15
N SER A 130 4.70 19.85 -15.14
CA SER A 130 4.27 19.56 -16.53
C SER A 130 4.03 18.06 -16.78
N GLY A 131 4.10 17.24 -15.77
CA GLY A 131 3.99 15.78 -15.85
C GLY A 131 2.55 15.28 -15.91
N GLU A 132 2.35 14.16 -16.61
CA GLU A 132 1.10 13.39 -16.56
C GLU A 132 1.11 12.46 -15.36
N SER A 133 0.03 12.48 -14.56
CA SER A 133 -0.08 11.73 -13.32
C SER A 133 -1.30 10.83 -13.35
N THR A 134 -1.08 9.53 -13.19
CA THR A 134 -2.12 8.52 -13.04
C THR A 134 -2.12 7.98 -11.61
N THR A 135 -3.30 7.76 -11.03
CA THR A 135 -3.44 7.16 -9.70
C THR A 135 -4.42 6.01 -9.78
N GLU A 136 -3.94 4.83 -9.42
CA GLU A 136 -4.74 3.61 -9.38
C GLU A 136 -5.04 3.24 -7.93
N PHE A 137 -6.27 2.81 -7.69
CA PHE A 137 -6.68 2.27 -6.40
C PHE A 137 -6.60 0.75 -6.46
N GLY A 138 -6.12 0.14 -5.37
CA GLY A 138 -6.03 -1.30 -5.27
C GLY A 138 -6.12 -1.81 -3.84
N TRP A 139 -6.06 -3.11 -3.71
CA TRP A 139 -5.99 -3.82 -2.44
C TRP A 139 -4.70 -4.61 -2.38
N HIS A 140 -4.20 -4.83 -1.18
CA HIS A 140 -3.08 -5.73 -0.96
C HIS A 140 -3.35 -6.65 0.22
N ALA A 141 -2.78 -7.84 0.16
CA ALA A 141 -2.77 -8.81 1.25
C ALA A 141 -1.43 -9.52 1.29
N GLY A 142 -1.01 -9.91 2.47
CA GLY A 142 0.27 -10.56 2.61
C GLY A 142 0.58 -11.02 4.03
N GLY A 143 1.83 -11.33 4.23
CA GLY A 143 2.33 -11.75 5.54
C GLY A 143 3.81 -11.51 5.68
N GLY A 144 4.24 -11.46 6.92
CA GLY A 144 5.62 -11.15 7.24
C GLY A 144 6.02 -11.63 8.61
N LEU A 145 7.22 -11.22 8.95
CA LEU A 145 7.85 -11.53 10.21
C LEU A 145 8.46 -10.27 10.79
N GLU A 146 8.22 -10.03 12.08
CA GLU A 146 8.89 -8.99 12.84
C GLU A 146 9.74 -9.60 13.95
N ILE A 147 10.97 -9.15 14.06
CA ILE A 147 11.89 -9.48 15.13
C ILE A 147 12.04 -8.24 16.01
N LEU A 148 11.61 -8.35 17.26
CA LEU A 148 11.67 -7.27 18.24
C LEU A 148 12.97 -7.37 19.05
N ALA A 149 13.80 -6.34 18.98
CA ALA A 149 14.99 -6.16 19.80
C ALA A 149 14.65 -5.24 20.97
N GLY A 150 14.28 -5.84 22.09
CA GLY A 150 13.80 -5.11 23.26
C GLY A 150 12.37 -4.59 23.08
N ARG A 151 12.09 -3.42 23.65
CA ARG A 151 10.75 -2.81 23.68
C ARG A 151 10.53 -1.76 22.57
N HIS A 152 11.61 -1.25 22.01
CA HIS A 152 11.59 -0.06 21.18
C HIS A 152 12.03 -0.30 19.74
N PHE A 153 12.62 -1.42 19.41
CA PHE A 153 13.16 -1.62 18.07
C PHE A 153 12.67 -2.93 17.45
N GLY A 154 12.18 -2.85 16.22
CA GLY A 154 11.76 -4.00 15.44
C GLY A 154 12.36 -3.96 14.04
N ILE A 155 12.81 -5.12 13.57
CA ILE A 155 13.16 -5.35 12.16
C ILE A 155 12.07 -6.25 11.59
N HIS A 156 11.55 -5.92 10.41
CA HIS A 156 10.51 -6.72 9.79
C HIS A 156 10.78 -6.93 8.30
N GLY A 157 10.31 -8.06 7.80
CA GLY A 157 10.22 -8.33 6.38
C GLY A 157 8.86 -8.92 6.07
N ASP A 158 8.26 -8.49 4.96
CA ASP A 158 6.98 -9.01 4.51
C ASP A 158 6.89 -9.15 2.98
N TYR A 159 6.01 -10.02 2.59
CA TYR A 159 5.58 -10.22 1.22
C TYR A 159 4.13 -9.75 1.11
N ARG A 160 3.84 -8.93 0.10
CA ARG A 160 2.51 -8.42 -0.24
C ARG A 160 2.18 -8.76 -1.67
N TYR A 161 0.99 -9.25 -1.86
CA TYR A 161 0.40 -9.39 -3.18
C TYR A 161 -0.60 -8.26 -3.38
N THR A 162 -0.47 -7.54 -4.49
CA THR A 162 -1.28 -6.35 -4.80
C THR A 162 -2.24 -6.66 -5.93
N PHE A 163 -3.47 -6.24 -5.74
CA PHE A 163 -4.57 -6.33 -6.68
C PHE A 163 -4.94 -4.90 -7.09
N LEU A 164 -4.62 -4.49 -8.31
CA LEU A 164 -5.01 -3.18 -8.85
C LEU A 164 -6.34 -3.31 -9.57
N GLY A 165 -7.26 -2.34 -9.32
CA GLY A 165 -8.51 -2.25 -10.04
C GLY A 165 -8.26 -1.54 -11.36
N GLY A 166 -8.10 -2.28 -12.46
CA GLY A 166 -8.18 -1.72 -13.80
C GLY A 166 -9.64 -1.54 -14.22
N ASP A 167 -9.93 -0.43 -14.92
CA ASP A 167 -11.19 -0.24 -15.65
C ASP A 167 -11.16 -1.05 -16.95
N ASP A 168 -11.08 -2.35 -16.87
CA ASP A 168 -11.26 -3.21 -18.04
C ASP A 168 -12.63 -3.87 -17.98
N ASP A 169 -13.52 -3.38 -18.85
CA ASP A 169 -14.80 -3.95 -19.25
C ASP A 169 -14.62 -5.32 -19.90
N GLU A 170 -14.19 -6.34 -19.16
CA GLU A 170 -14.33 -7.72 -19.59
C GLU A 170 -15.04 -8.52 -18.49
N GLU A 171 -16.23 -8.96 -18.89
CA GLU A 171 -17.16 -9.82 -18.18
C GLU A 171 -16.51 -11.17 -17.82
N ASP A 172 -15.81 -11.24 -16.70
CA ASP A 172 -15.53 -12.52 -16.06
C ASP A 172 -16.50 -12.70 -14.88
N GLU A 173 -17.63 -13.36 -15.23
CA GLU A 173 -18.68 -13.78 -14.32
C GLU A 173 -18.16 -14.81 -13.32
N GLY A 174 -17.69 -14.33 -12.17
CA GLY A 174 -17.45 -15.15 -10.99
C GLY A 174 -17.43 -14.30 -9.75
N PHE A 175 -18.17 -14.72 -8.71
CA PHE A 175 -18.21 -14.03 -7.42
C PHE A 175 -16.80 -13.78 -6.81
N ILE A 176 -15.79 -14.52 -7.26
CA ILE A 176 -14.38 -14.38 -6.90
C ILE A 176 -13.63 -13.55 -7.95
N GLY A 177 -13.99 -13.61 -9.25
CA GLY A 177 -13.37 -12.84 -10.34
C GLY A 177 -13.56 -11.34 -10.18
N GLY A 178 -14.75 -10.87 -9.79
CA GLY A 178 -15.02 -9.46 -9.50
C GLY A 178 -14.36 -8.90 -8.25
N LEU A 179 -13.74 -9.74 -7.40
CA LEU A 179 -12.97 -9.33 -6.23
C LEU A 179 -11.47 -9.22 -6.51
N LEU A 180 -11.00 -9.72 -7.64
CA LEU A 180 -9.59 -9.81 -8.02
C LEU A 180 -9.34 -9.08 -9.34
N PRO A 181 -9.15 -7.77 -9.33
CA PRO A 181 -8.87 -6.99 -10.54
C PRO A 181 -7.57 -7.42 -11.24
N GLY A 182 -7.53 -7.25 -12.55
CA GLY A 182 -6.62 -7.89 -13.47
C GLY A 182 -5.12 -7.53 -13.45
N HIS A 183 -4.68 -6.53 -12.69
CA HIS A 183 -3.25 -6.22 -12.56
C HIS A 183 -2.71 -6.77 -11.25
N LYS A 184 -1.77 -7.69 -11.37
CA LYS A 184 -1.18 -8.43 -10.26
C LYS A 184 0.28 -8.02 -10.10
N GLY A 185 0.68 -7.71 -8.87
CA GLY A 185 2.07 -7.41 -8.57
C GLY A 185 2.47 -7.97 -7.22
N SER A 186 3.71 -8.41 -7.12
CA SER A 186 4.29 -8.85 -5.85
C SER A 186 5.25 -7.80 -5.32
N MET A 187 5.22 -7.60 -3.99
CA MET A 187 6.07 -6.64 -3.30
C MET A 187 6.72 -7.33 -2.11
N TRP A 188 8.03 -7.28 -2.06
CA TRP A 188 8.81 -7.65 -0.87
C TRP A 188 9.23 -6.39 -0.13
N THR A 189 9.15 -6.40 1.19
CA THR A 189 9.64 -5.29 2.01
C THR A 189 10.64 -5.77 3.06
N LEU A 190 11.58 -4.90 3.40
CA LEU A 190 12.48 -5.04 4.55
C LEU A 190 12.57 -3.68 5.23
N GLY A 191 12.25 -3.63 6.51
CA GLY A 191 12.20 -2.38 7.23
C GLY A 191 12.59 -2.50 8.70
N ALA A 192 12.75 -1.32 9.31
CA ALA A 192 13.00 -1.19 10.72
C ALA A 192 12.04 -0.15 11.33
N THR A 193 11.52 -0.44 12.52
CA THR A 193 10.57 0.40 13.25
C THR A 193 11.11 0.72 14.63
N PHE A 194 11.05 1.99 15.01
CA PHE A 194 11.27 2.41 16.38
C PHE A 194 9.92 2.67 17.07
N TYR A 195 9.66 1.98 18.15
CA TYR A 195 8.43 2.08 18.96
C TYR A 195 8.65 2.96 20.18
N PHE A 196 7.68 3.82 20.48
CA PHE A 196 7.67 4.77 21.58
C PHE A 196 6.96 4.21 22.82
#